data_309bef0f0139bdbcc51aecf275db412a
#
_entry.id   309bef0f0139bdbcc51aecf275db412a
#
_cell.length_a   1.000
_cell.length_b   1.000
_cell.length_c   1.000
_cell.angle_alpha   90.00
_cell.angle_beta   90.00
_cell.angle_gamma   90.00
#
_symmetry.space_group_name_H-M   'P 1'
#
loop_
_entity.id
_entity.type
_entity.pdbx_description
1 polymer ?
#
loop_
_entity_poly.entity_id
_entity_poly.type
_entity_poly.pdbx_seq_one_letter_code
_entity_poly.pdbx_strand_id
1 'polypeptide(L)'
;MTEEKEDLVNHPSHYTSNESGIETIEITAPLRFAPGNATKYIARSNHKGNTDQDLSKARWYLQHILSDTDHHTGATRGLTQKEEDFIRGSGVSDNLKQAMREIFTGSVSGGAQSNYNSISKAIELIEKDLND
;
A
#
# COMPACT_ATOMS: atom_id res chain seq x y z
N MET A 1 -25.87 7.14 -25.35
CA MET A 1 -25.21 7.05 -24.04
C MET A 1 -23.86 7.71 -24.13
N THR A 2 -23.62 8.64 -23.26
CA THR A 2 -22.32 9.33 -23.25
C THR A 2 -21.35 8.49 -22.45
N GLU A 3 -20.26 8.14 -23.08
CA GLU A 3 -19.20 7.43 -22.40
C GLU A 3 -18.50 8.39 -21.42
N GLU A 4 -18.40 7.99 -20.18
CA GLU A 4 -17.69 8.80 -19.20
C GLU A 4 -16.20 8.74 -19.49
N LYS A 5 -15.58 9.90 -19.61
CA LYS A 5 -14.14 9.98 -19.75
C LYS A 5 -13.48 9.81 -18.40
N GLU A 6 -12.44 9.01 -18.34
CA GLU A 6 -11.61 8.91 -17.16
C GLU A 6 -10.98 10.26 -16.81
N ASP A 7 -11.06 10.64 -15.56
CA ASP A 7 -10.36 11.81 -15.06
C ASP A 7 -8.93 11.40 -14.68
N LEU A 8 -8.00 11.59 -15.59
CA LEU A 8 -6.62 11.14 -15.42
C LEU A 8 -5.84 11.92 -14.37
N VAL A 9 -6.34 13.06 -13.94
CA VAL A 9 -5.64 13.92 -12.97
C VAL A 9 -6.20 13.72 -11.56
N ASN A 10 -7.51 13.89 -11.40
CA ASN A 10 -8.13 13.89 -10.07
C ASN A 10 -8.53 12.49 -9.62
N HIS A 11 -9.02 11.67 -10.52
CA HIS A 11 -9.52 10.32 -10.20
C HIS A 11 -9.07 9.30 -11.23
N PRO A 12 -7.75 9.04 -11.37
CA PRO A 12 -7.27 8.02 -12.30
C PRO A 12 -7.81 6.64 -11.92
N SER A 13 -8.16 5.82 -12.91
CA SER A 13 -8.80 4.52 -12.68
C SER A 13 -7.98 3.59 -11.80
N HIS A 14 -6.65 3.63 -11.90
CA HIS A 14 -5.80 2.76 -11.09
C HIS A 14 -5.77 3.15 -9.60
N TYR A 15 -6.43 4.24 -9.23
CA TYR A 15 -6.60 4.66 -7.83
C TYR A 15 -8.06 4.61 -7.37
N THR A 16 -9.01 4.46 -8.31
CA THR A 16 -10.45 4.50 -8.00
C THR A 16 -11.16 3.18 -8.26
N SER A 17 -10.47 2.15 -8.76
CA SER A 17 -11.08 0.89 -9.16
C SER A 17 -11.28 -0.10 -8.01
N ASN A 18 -11.03 0.30 -6.76
CA ASN A 18 -11.23 -0.55 -5.60
C ASN A 18 -12.73 -0.84 -5.42
N GLU A 19 -13.07 -2.11 -5.20
CA GLU A 19 -14.47 -2.54 -5.05
C GLU A 19 -15.17 -1.91 -3.85
N SER A 20 -14.41 -1.46 -2.84
CA SER A 20 -14.98 -0.77 -1.69
C SER A 20 -15.49 0.62 -2.00
N GLY A 21 -15.10 1.18 -3.15
CA GLY A 21 -15.36 2.58 -3.49
C GLY A 21 -14.40 3.56 -2.83
N ILE A 22 -13.46 3.07 -2.05
CA ILE A 22 -12.47 3.91 -1.36
C ILE A 22 -11.32 4.17 -2.32
N GLU A 23 -10.96 5.43 -2.51
CA GLU A 23 -9.82 5.80 -3.36
C GLU A 23 -8.51 5.62 -2.60
N THR A 24 -7.45 5.29 -3.33
CA THR A 24 -6.13 5.07 -2.75
C THR A 24 -5.67 6.25 -1.91
N ILE A 25 -5.90 7.49 -2.38
CA ILE A 25 -5.48 8.69 -1.64
C ILE A 25 -6.12 8.79 -0.25
N GLU A 26 -7.34 8.28 -0.08
CA GLU A 26 -8.02 8.31 1.22
C GLU A 26 -7.29 7.49 2.27
N ILE A 27 -6.60 6.43 1.84
CA ILE A 27 -5.86 5.53 2.73
C ILE A 27 -4.42 5.99 2.91
N THR A 28 -3.80 6.54 1.85
CA THR A 28 -2.38 6.87 1.87
C THR A 28 -2.09 8.27 2.41
N ALA A 29 -3.04 9.20 2.30
CA ALA A 29 -2.83 10.59 2.74
C ALA A 29 -2.39 10.70 4.21
N PRO A 30 -2.95 9.91 5.16
CA PRO A 30 -2.51 9.96 6.54
C PRO A 30 -1.16 9.32 6.81
N LEU A 31 -0.62 8.57 5.86
CA LEU A 31 0.66 7.86 6.02
C LEU A 31 1.82 8.78 5.67
N ARG A 32 3.00 8.45 6.19
CA ARG A 32 4.23 9.11 5.75
C ARG A 32 4.50 8.76 4.29
N PHE A 33 5.41 9.51 3.67
CA PHE A 33 5.67 9.41 2.24
C PHE A 33 6.02 8.00 1.78
N ALA A 34 6.99 7.34 2.42
CA ALA A 34 7.44 6.02 1.97
C ALA A 34 6.39 4.92 2.15
N PRO A 35 5.78 4.74 3.33
CA PRO A 35 4.71 3.74 3.45
C PRO A 35 3.49 4.06 2.60
N GLY A 36 3.17 5.34 2.40
CA GLY A 36 2.08 5.75 1.51
C GLY A 36 2.35 5.39 0.06
N ASN A 37 3.56 5.63 -0.42
CA ASN A 37 3.94 5.25 -1.78
C ASN A 37 4.02 3.74 -1.97
N ALA A 38 4.54 3.01 -0.99
CA ALA A 38 4.53 1.54 -1.07
C ALA A 38 3.11 1.01 -1.22
N THR A 39 2.17 1.52 -0.42
CA THR A 39 0.75 1.14 -0.51
C THR A 39 0.16 1.47 -1.87
N LYS A 40 0.45 2.66 -2.37
CA LYS A 40 -0.01 3.08 -3.70
C LYS A 40 0.42 2.09 -4.78
N TYR A 41 1.67 1.69 -4.77
CA TYR A 41 2.17 0.77 -5.79
C TYR A 41 1.64 -0.65 -5.62
N ILE A 42 1.42 -1.12 -4.38
CA ILE A 42 0.77 -2.41 -4.15
C ILE A 42 -0.65 -2.39 -4.74
N ALA A 43 -1.44 -1.38 -4.41
CA ALA A 43 -2.80 -1.27 -4.92
C ALA A 43 -2.84 -1.16 -6.44
N ARG A 44 -1.91 -0.40 -7.02
CA ARG A 44 -1.80 -0.21 -8.46
C ARG A 44 -1.36 -1.49 -9.19
N SER A 45 -0.63 -2.36 -8.53
CA SER A 45 -0.09 -3.58 -9.13
C SER A 45 -1.17 -4.52 -9.65
N ASN A 46 -2.42 -4.35 -9.20
CA ASN A 46 -3.56 -5.11 -9.71
C ASN A 46 -3.93 -4.72 -11.16
N HIS A 47 -3.43 -3.60 -11.64
CA HIS A 47 -3.71 -3.15 -13.00
C HIS A 47 -2.78 -3.84 -14.01
N LYS A 48 -3.36 -4.16 -15.16
CA LYS A 48 -2.69 -4.95 -16.19
C LYS A 48 -1.44 -4.27 -16.72
N GLY A 49 -0.36 -5.04 -16.84
CA GLY A 49 0.82 -4.69 -17.63
C GLY A 49 2.04 -4.23 -16.83
N ASN A 50 1.90 -3.85 -15.56
CA ASN A 50 3.01 -3.28 -14.79
C ASN A 50 3.18 -3.88 -13.40
N THR A 51 2.67 -5.10 -13.18
CA THR A 51 2.65 -5.71 -11.84
C THR A 51 4.04 -5.81 -11.21
N ASP A 52 5.00 -6.40 -11.92
CA ASP A 52 6.34 -6.58 -11.34
C ASP A 52 7.04 -5.25 -11.12
N GLN A 53 6.86 -4.29 -12.01
CA GLN A 53 7.44 -2.96 -11.85
C GLN A 53 6.85 -2.26 -10.63
N ASP A 54 5.53 -2.32 -10.46
CA ASP A 54 4.86 -1.68 -9.32
C ASP A 54 5.27 -2.34 -8.00
N LEU A 55 5.36 -3.67 -7.96
CA LEU A 55 5.80 -4.37 -6.75
C LEU A 55 7.27 -4.09 -6.43
N SER A 56 8.11 -3.96 -7.43
CA SER A 56 9.51 -3.59 -7.23
C SER A 56 9.64 -2.18 -6.65
N LYS A 57 8.79 -1.24 -7.11
CA LYS A 57 8.75 0.12 -6.56
C LYS A 57 8.26 0.10 -5.12
N ALA A 58 7.21 -0.67 -4.82
CA ALA A 58 6.73 -0.81 -3.45
C ALA A 58 7.84 -1.33 -2.54
N ARG A 59 8.53 -2.38 -2.95
CA ARG A 59 9.66 -2.93 -2.20
C ARG A 59 10.75 -1.89 -1.97
N TRP A 60 11.06 -1.11 -3.00
CA TRP A 60 12.09 -0.07 -2.90
C TRP A 60 11.76 0.93 -1.79
N TYR A 61 10.52 1.41 -1.73
CA TYR A 61 10.11 2.35 -0.69
C TYR A 61 10.17 1.74 0.70
N LEU A 62 9.79 0.47 0.84
CA LEU A 62 9.87 -0.22 2.13
C LEU A 62 11.32 -0.46 2.56
N GLN A 63 12.19 -0.84 1.63
CA GLN A 63 13.62 -0.99 1.90
C GLN A 63 14.24 0.34 2.32
N HIS A 64 13.79 1.43 1.72
CA HIS A 64 14.25 2.77 2.09
C HIS A 64 13.93 3.08 3.55
N ILE A 65 12.75 2.68 4.04
CA ILE A 65 12.39 2.85 5.44
C ILE A 65 13.40 2.13 6.35
N LEU A 66 13.77 0.89 6.00
CA LEU A 66 14.68 0.09 6.81
C LEU A 66 16.13 0.61 6.76
N SER A 67 16.53 1.21 5.65
CA SER A 67 17.90 1.74 5.49
C SER A 67 18.09 3.11 6.13
N ASP A 68 17.01 3.81 6.44
CA ASP A 68 17.03 5.10 7.08
C ASP A 68 16.76 4.96 8.59
N THR A 69 16.74 6.07 9.31
CA THR A 69 16.41 6.09 10.74
C THR A 69 14.91 6.21 10.99
N ASP A 70 14.09 6.06 9.97
CA ASP A 70 12.64 6.24 10.02
C ASP A 70 11.88 4.98 10.47
N HIS A 71 12.50 4.18 11.33
CA HIS A 71 11.86 2.98 11.86
C HIS A 71 12.08 2.84 13.36
N HIS A 72 11.24 2.02 14.00
CA HIS A 72 11.35 1.67 15.40
C HIS A 72 10.91 0.22 15.61
N THR A 73 11.14 -0.30 16.81
CA THR A 73 10.71 -1.66 17.17
C THR A 73 9.58 -1.64 18.22
N GLY A 74 8.94 -0.50 18.37
CA GLY A 74 7.90 -0.31 19.38
C GLY A 74 6.53 -0.82 18.96
N ALA A 75 5.49 -0.16 19.46
CA ALA A 75 4.12 -0.59 19.30
C ALA A 75 3.64 -0.47 17.84
N THR A 76 2.70 -1.34 17.48
CA THR A 76 1.91 -1.24 16.27
C THR A 76 0.50 -0.75 16.64
N ARG A 77 -0.33 -0.50 15.63
CA ARG A 77 -1.72 -0.09 15.82
C ARG A 77 -2.67 -1.07 15.14
N GLY A 78 -3.95 -0.99 15.46
CA GLY A 78 -4.95 -1.74 14.74
C GLY A 78 -5.29 -1.10 13.40
N LEU A 79 -5.93 -1.87 12.53
CA LEU A 79 -6.47 -1.35 11.29
C LEU A 79 -7.76 -0.59 11.56
N THR A 80 -7.99 0.49 10.82
CA THR A 80 -9.30 1.11 10.78
C THR A 80 -10.23 0.28 9.88
N GLN A 81 -11.53 0.43 10.06
CA GLN A 81 -12.49 -0.26 9.20
C GLN A 81 -12.31 0.15 7.73
N LYS A 82 -12.02 1.42 7.49
CA LYS A 82 -11.79 1.93 6.14
C LYS A 82 -10.58 1.25 5.50
N GLU A 83 -9.50 1.09 6.24
CA GLU A 83 -8.31 0.39 5.75
C GLU A 83 -8.62 -1.07 5.43
N GLU A 84 -9.34 -1.76 6.30
CA GLU A 84 -9.71 -3.15 6.06
C GLU A 84 -10.61 -3.29 4.82
N ASP A 85 -11.58 -2.40 4.66
CA ASP A 85 -12.47 -2.42 3.49
C ASP A 85 -11.69 -2.17 2.20
N PHE A 86 -10.73 -1.25 2.23
CA PHE A 86 -9.87 -0.97 1.09
C PHE A 86 -9.04 -2.20 0.72
N ILE A 87 -8.42 -2.86 1.71
CA ILE A 87 -7.61 -4.05 1.49
C ILE A 87 -8.46 -5.16 0.85
N ARG A 88 -9.64 -5.43 1.40
CA ARG A 88 -10.53 -6.47 0.89
C ARG A 88 -10.98 -6.21 -0.53
N GLY A 89 -11.24 -4.95 -0.87
CA GLY A 89 -11.70 -4.56 -2.20
C GLY A 89 -10.59 -4.34 -3.23
N SER A 90 -9.32 -4.49 -2.84
CA SER A 90 -8.18 -4.12 -3.69
C SER A 90 -7.94 -5.05 -4.87
N GLY A 91 -8.41 -6.29 -4.80
CA GLY A 91 -8.20 -7.25 -5.89
C GLY A 91 -6.80 -7.83 -6.00
N VAL A 92 -5.91 -7.49 -5.08
CA VAL A 92 -4.55 -8.04 -5.08
C VAL A 92 -4.51 -9.40 -4.38
N SER A 93 -3.37 -10.10 -4.48
CA SER A 93 -3.19 -11.42 -3.86
C SER A 93 -3.28 -11.35 -2.33
N ASP A 94 -3.45 -12.50 -1.70
CA ASP A 94 -3.48 -12.58 -0.24
C ASP A 94 -2.15 -12.13 0.37
N ASN A 95 -1.02 -12.43 -0.26
CA ASN A 95 0.28 -11.93 0.17
C ASN A 95 0.31 -10.40 0.19
N LEU A 96 -0.20 -9.77 -0.86
CA LEU A 96 -0.19 -8.31 -0.97
C LEU A 96 -1.21 -7.66 -0.04
N LYS A 97 -2.35 -8.31 0.19
CA LYS A 97 -3.31 -7.85 1.21
C LYS A 97 -2.65 -7.83 2.59
N GLN A 98 -1.95 -8.91 2.92
CA GLN A 98 -1.26 -8.98 4.20
C GLN A 98 -0.11 -7.97 4.29
N ALA A 99 0.59 -7.73 3.17
CA ALA A 99 1.63 -6.70 3.12
C ALA A 99 1.05 -5.32 3.47
N MET A 100 -0.12 -4.98 2.92
CA MET A 100 -0.77 -3.71 3.25
C MET A 100 -1.17 -3.65 4.73
N ARG A 101 -1.66 -4.75 5.30
CA ARG A 101 -1.97 -4.80 6.73
C ARG A 101 -0.75 -4.51 7.58
N GLU A 102 0.38 -5.10 7.23
CA GLU A 102 1.64 -4.86 7.94
C GLU A 102 2.09 -3.40 7.82
N ILE A 103 1.99 -2.81 6.63
CA ILE A 103 2.35 -1.41 6.43
C ILE A 103 1.48 -0.51 7.31
N PHE A 104 0.17 -0.73 7.31
CA PHE A 104 -0.77 0.13 8.04
C PHE A 104 -0.58 -0.02 9.55
N THR A 105 -0.55 -1.25 10.06
CA THR A 105 -0.41 -1.49 11.50
C THR A 105 0.96 -1.06 12.02
N GLY A 106 1.97 -1.09 11.16
CA GLY A 106 3.30 -0.61 11.51
C GLY A 106 3.46 0.91 11.42
N SER A 107 2.49 1.61 10.83
CA SER A 107 2.54 3.07 10.62
C SER A 107 1.71 3.76 11.69
N VAL A 108 2.32 4.01 12.83
CA VAL A 108 1.64 4.66 13.96
C VAL A 108 1.40 6.14 13.64
N SER A 109 0.25 6.68 14.07
CA SER A 109 -0.17 8.04 13.76
C SER A 109 0.74 9.12 14.35
N GLY A 110 0.58 10.36 13.86
CA GLY A 110 1.28 11.51 14.41
C GLY A 110 2.69 11.69 13.88
N GLY A 111 2.99 11.19 12.70
CA GLY A 111 4.32 11.30 12.10
C GLY A 111 5.33 10.34 12.68
N ALA A 112 4.86 9.35 13.40
CA ALA A 112 5.72 8.34 14.00
C ALA A 112 6.40 7.49 12.91
N GLN A 113 7.54 6.94 13.28
CA GLN A 113 8.30 6.04 12.42
C GLN A 113 7.54 4.74 12.20
N SER A 114 7.82 4.07 11.08
CA SER A 114 7.26 2.76 10.79
C SER A 114 7.91 1.66 11.63
N ASN A 115 7.14 0.64 11.99
CA ASN A 115 7.65 -0.49 12.76
C ASN A 115 8.57 -1.34 11.89
N TYR A 116 9.80 -1.58 12.34
CA TYR A 116 10.81 -2.32 11.60
C TYR A 116 10.34 -3.73 11.24
N ASN A 117 9.79 -4.46 12.19
CA ASN A 117 9.37 -5.84 11.96
C ASN A 117 8.19 -5.93 11.00
N SER A 118 7.25 -5.01 11.10
CA SER A 118 6.10 -4.95 10.19
C SER A 118 6.54 -4.66 8.75
N ILE A 119 7.45 -3.71 8.58
CA ILE A 119 7.97 -3.37 7.26
C ILE A 119 8.78 -4.53 6.67
N SER A 120 9.61 -5.19 7.48
CA SER A 120 10.36 -6.37 7.04
C SER A 120 9.42 -7.48 6.57
N LYS A 121 8.33 -7.69 7.28
CA LYS A 121 7.33 -8.70 6.90
C LYS A 121 6.64 -8.33 5.60
N ALA A 122 6.30 -7.05 5.42
CA ALA A 122 5.69 -6.59 4.17
C ALA A 122 6.62 -6.83 2.97
N ILE A 123 7.92 -6.57 3.13
CA ILE A 123 8.91 -6.84 2.08
C ILE A 123 8.91 -8.32 1.71
N GLU A 124 8.96 -9.21 2.70
CA GLU A 124 8.94 -10.66 2.45
C GLU A 124 7.70 -11.08 1.66
N LEU A 125 6.54 -10.53 2.01
CA LEU A 125 5.28 -10.86 1.33
C LEU A 125 5.27 -10.37 -0.11
N ILE A 126 5.80 -9.17 -0.37
CA ILE A 126 5.94 -8.66 -1.74
C ILE A 126 6.89 -9.55 -2.54
N GLU A 127 8.00 -9.94 -1.95
CA GLU A 127 8.99 -10.78 -2.62
C GLU A 127 8.43 -12.15 -3.02
N LYS A 128 7.51 -12.70 -2.24
CA LYS A 128 6.83 -13.94 -2.63
C LYS A 128 6.09 -13.80 -3.95
N ASP A 129 5.41 -12.67 -4.15
CA ASP A 129 4.69 -12.42 -5.39
C ASP A 129 5.65 -12.09 -6.55
N LEU A 130 6.76 -11.43 -6.28
CA LEU A 130 7.76 -11.11 -7.30
C LEU A 130 8.50 -12.36 -7.80
N ASN A 131 8.70 -13.34 -6.95
CA ASN A 131 9.46 -14.55 -7.28
C ASN A 131 8.59 -15.67 -7.85
N ASP A 132 7.29 -15.49 -7.82
CA ASP A 132 6.34 -16.40 -8.44
C ASP A 132 6.25 -16.10 -9.95
#